data_9a87e1db98bb786d8cb37a89c80b6e29
#
_entry.id   9a87e1db98bb786d8cb37a89c80b6e29
#
_cell.length_a   1.000
_cell.length_b   1.000
_cell.length_c   1.000
_cell.angle_alpha   90.00
_cell.angle_beta   90.00
_cell.angle_gamma   90.00
#
_symmetry.space_group_name_H-M   'P 1'
#
loop_
_entity.id
_entity.type
_entity.pdbx_description
1 polymer ?
#
loop_
_entity_poly.entity_id
_entity_poly.type
_entity_poly.pdbx_seq_one_letter_code
_entity_poly.pdbx_strand_id
1 'polypeptide(L)'
;MKLDKQMIIAHRGASGLVEHENTIEAFEKAVEVGADSIECDVRKTKDGKIIVVHDEDYQGKLIKDLSYQDLSILTTANGFLMPTLEEAILWCKDKIVIDIELKEEGYEEEVIALVKKHLSCKDFLIRSFNDSSLKKIKRIDKNIKTVLLLGVEYPKWGLFTRLSELFPLLRVLKTKCDMVSPHYRLVRFGYVKRLKLWRKPVLVWTVNDSKLMEKMLIDKKVAGIITNFPDVAIRVLKENKKSIA
;
A
#
# COMPACT_ATOMS: atom_id res chain seq x y z
N MET A 1 -7.33 11.92 7.58
CA MET A 1 -8.30 10.83 7.31
C MET A 1 -8.75 10.29 8.66
N LYS A 2 -10.03 10.38 9.00
CA LYS A 2 -10.62 9.65 10.13
C LYS A 2 -10.99 8.27 9.62
N LEU A 3 -10.56 7.21 10.30
CA LEU A 3 -10.96 5.85 10.02
C LEU A 3 -12.28 5.55 10.74
N ASP A 4 -13.34 6.20 10.27
CA ASP A 4 -14.69 6.03 10.86
C ASP A 4 -15.35 4.71 10.38
N LYS A 5 -14.79 4.09 9.34
CA LYS A 5 -15.18 2.78 8.81
C LYS A 5 -13.94 1.94 8.47
N GLN A 6 -14.15 0.64 8.31
CA GLN A 6 -13.11 -0.25 7.80
C GLN A 6 -12.83 0.05 6.33
N MET A 7 -11.55 0.10 5.96
CA MET A 7 -11.10 0.41 4.61
C MET A 7 -10.88 -0.85 3.79
N ILE A 8 -11.37 -0.83 2.56
CA ILE A 8 -10.98 -1.80 1.52
C ILE A 8 -10.02 -1.10 0.57
N ILE A 9 -8.77 -1.55 0.60
CA ILE A 9 -7.67 -0.99 -0.20
C ILE A 9 -7.38 -1.95 -1.34
N ALA A 10 -7.48 -1.47 -2.57
CA ALA A 10 -7.20 -2.24 -3.77
C ALA A 10 -5.69 -2.33 -3.99
N HIS A 11 -5.11 -3.54 -3.84
CA HIS A 11 -3.69 -3.84 -3.96
C HIS A 11 -3.23 -3.72 -5.41
N ARG A 12 -2.34 -2.77 -5.69
CA ARG A 12 -1.86 -2.44 -7.04
C ARG A 12 -3.00 -2.10 -8.01
N GLY A 13 -4.03 -1.43 -7.49
CA GLY A 13 -5.35 -1.37 -8.10
C GLY A 13 -6.18 -2.62 -7.81
N ALA A 14 -7.22 -2.88 -8.58
CA ALA A 14 -7.98 -4.13 -8.47
C ALA A 14 -7.28 -5.27 -9.24
N SER A 15 -6.04 -5.60 -8.85
CA SER A 15 -5.12 -6.45 -9.62
C SER A 15 -5.64 -7.87 -9.90
N GLY A 16 -6.57 -8.38 -9.09
CA GLY A 16 -7.22 -9.67 -9.36
C GLY A 16 -8.36 -9.63 -10.39
N LEU A 17 -8.72 -8.43 -10.89
CA LEU A 17 -9.83 -8.20 -11.82
C LEU A 17 -9.39 -7.67 -13.19
N VAL A 18 -8.09 -7.48 -13.40
CA VAL A 18 -7.47 -6.99 -14.64
C VAL A 18 -6.25 -7.82 -15.00
N GLU A 19 -5.74 -7.67 -16.21
CA GLU A 19 -4.56 -8.40 -16.68
C GLU A 19 -3.25 -7.82 -16.10
N HIS A 20 -3.17 -6.48 -16.03
CA HIS A 20 -1.95 -5.78 -15.61
C HIS A 20 -2.20 -4.95 -14.34
N GLU A 21 -1.51 -5.31 -13.26
CA GLU A 21 -1.50 -4.55 -12.00
C GLU A 21 -0.70 -3.25 -12.12
N ASN A 22 -0.88 -2.33 -11.16
CA ASN A 22 -0.14 -1.06 -11.13
C ASN A 22 -0.33 -0.20 -12.39
N THR A 23 -1.50 -0.30 -13.02
CA THR A 23 -1.91 0.45 -14.22
C THR A 23 -3.12 1.34 -13.94
N ILE A 24 -3.35 2.32 -14.81
CA ILE A 24 -4.55 3.16 -14.73
C ILE A 24 -5.82 2.30 -14.88
N GLU A 25 -5.82 1.27 -15.73
CA GLU A 25 -6.92 0.32 -15.87
C GLU A 25 -7.25 -0.38 -14.53
N ALA A 26 -6.20 -0.84 -13.80
CA ALA A 26 -6.37 -1.45 -12.49
C ALA A 26 -6.95 -0.46 -11.47
N PHE A 27 -6.62 0.82 -11.58
CA PHE A 27 -7.15 1.88 -10.73
C PHE A 27 -8.59 2.21 -11.06
N GLU A 28 -8.94 2.28 -12.35
CA GLU A 28 -10.32 2.44 -12.82
C GLU A 28 -11.20 1.32 -12.29
N LYS A 29 -10.74 0.09 -12.40
CA LYS A 29 -11.46 -1.08 -11.88
C LYS A 29 -11.66 -1.02 -10.38
N ALA A 30 -10.66 -0.54 -9.63
CA ALA A 30 -10.77 -0.36 -8.18
C ALA A 30 -11.87 0.66 -7.79
N VAL A 31 -11.97 1.78 -8.52
CA VAL A 31 -13.01 2.80 -8.34
C VAL A 31 -14.39 2.25 -8.73
N GLU A 32 -14.48 1.55 -9.86
CA GLU A 32 -15.73 0.94 -10.35
C GLU A 32 -16.35 0.00 -9.31
N VAL A 33 -15.53 -0.86 -8.70
CA VAL A 33 -16.03 -1.80 -7.68
C VAL A 33 -16.26 -1.17 -6.30
N GLY A 34 -15.83 0.10 -6.10
CA GLY A 34 -16.09 0.87 -4.89
C GLY A 34 -15.05 0.70 -3.78
N ALA A 35 -13.79 0.46 -4.12
CA ALA A 35 -12.69 0.49 -3.17
C ALA A 35 -12.56 1.86 -2.48
N ASP A 36 -12.07 1.87 -1.23
CA ASP A 36 -11.87 3.12 -0.46
C ASP A 36 -10.54 3.79 -0.77
N SER A 37 -9.55 3.03 -1.23
CA SER A 37 -8.20 3.48 -1.57
C SER A 37 -7.57 2.54 -2.58
N ILE A 38 -6.64 3.06 -3.38
CA ILE A 38 -5.76 2.28 -4.23
C ILE A 38 -4.39 2.24 -3.59
N GLU A 39 -3.80 1.06 -3.52
CA GLU A 39 -2.39 0.93 -3.17
C GLU A 39 -1.60 0.71 -4.46
N CYS A 40 -0.40 1.31 -4.54
CA CYS A 40 0.52 1.16 -5.65
C CYS A 40 1.97 1.21 -5.20
N ASP A 41 2.83 0.50 -5.92
CA ASP A 41 4.27 0.42 -5.68
C ASP A 41 5.03 1.42 -6.53
N VAL A 42 6.07 2.06 -5.99
CA VAL A 42 6.88 2.98 -6.80
C VAL A 42 8.37 2.66 -6.74
N ARG A 43 9.03 2.86 -7.90
CA ARG A 43 10.48 2.74 -8.09
C ARG A 43 11.00 3.89 -8.93
N LYS A 44 12.31 4.10 -8.89
CA LYS A 44 12.98 5.15 -9.64
C LYS A 44 13.78 4.58 -10.82
N THR A 45 13.58 5.14 -12.01
CA THR A 45 14.32 4.78 -13.23
C THR A 45 15.71 5.43 -13.27
N LYS A 46 16.54 4.99 -14.24
CA LYS A 46 17.88 5.55 -14.50
C LYS A 46 17.87 7.06 -14.76
N ASP A 47 16.88 7.56 -15.48
CA ASP A 47 16.69 8.97 -15.83
C ASP A 47 15.91 9.76 -14.76
N GLY A 48 15.71 9.17 -13.57
CA GLY A 48 15.14 9.84 -12.41
C GLY A 48 13.61 9.92 -12.38
N LYS A 49 12.89 9.26 -13.28
CA LYS A 49 11.42 9.20 -13.21
C LYS A 49 10.98 8.27 -12.10
N ILE A 50 9.98 8.68 -11.33
CA ILE A 50 9.27 7.80 -10.39
C ILE A 50 8.12 7.14 -11.15
N ILE A 51 8.14 5.82 -11.23
CA ILE A 51 7.17 5.01 -11.97
C ILE A 51 6.42 4.07 -11.04
N VAL A 52 5.26 3.59 -11.49
CA VAL A 52 4.41 2.67 -10.71
C VAL A 52 4.69 1.24 -11.14
N VAL A 53 5.47 0.51 -10.31
CA VAL A 53 5.87 -0.88 -10.57
C VAL A 53 6.31 -1.58 -9.30
N HIS A 54 5.93 -2.86 -9.14
CA HIS A 54 6.31 -3.65 -7.97
C HIS A 54 7.72 -4.23 -8.07
N ASP A 55 8.03 -4.94 -9.16
CA ASP A 55 9.26 -5.70 -9.30
C ASP A 55 10.48 -4.80 -9.51
N GLU A 56 11.64 -5.23 -9.06
CA GLU A 56 12.89 -4.47 -9.24
C GLU A 56 13.45 -4.58 -10.64
N ASP A 57 12.96 -5.55 -11.42
CA ASP A 57 13.32 -5.74 -12.82
C ASP A 57 12.08 -5.86 -13.71
N TYR A 58 12.27 -5.61 -14.98
CA TYR A 58 11.33 -5.90 -16.04
C TYR A 58 12.04 -6.70 -17.14
N GLN A 59 11.58 -7.93 -17.40
CA GLN A 59 12.20 -8.87 -18.35
C GLN A 59 13.70 -9.08 -18.09
N GLY A 60 14.10 -9.21 -16.81
CA GLY A 60 15.49 -9.45 -16.40
C GLY A 60 16.40 -8.23 -16.45
N LYS A 61 15.85 -7.02 -16.71
CA LYS A 61 16.59 -5.75 -16.68
C LYS A 61 16.13 -4.92 -15.49
N LEU A 62 17.07 -4.50 -14.64
CA LEU A 62 16.74 -3.71 -13.46
C LEU A 62 16.13 -2.36 -13.85
N ILE A 63 15.04 -1.97 -13.19
CA ILE A 63 14.33 -0.68 -13.40
C ILE A 63 15.28 0.51 -13.29
N LYS A 64 16.18 0.49 -12.31
CA LYS A 64 17.18 1.56 -12.09
C LYS A 64 18.20 1.72 -13.21
N ASP A 65 18.32 0.74 -14.10
CA ASP A 65 19.26 0.75 -15.23
C ASP A 65 18.56 1.10 -16.56
N LEU A 66 17.25 1.22 -16.56
CA LEU A 66 16.41 1.57 -17.73
C LEU A 66 15.92 3.01 -17.62
N SER A 67 15.85 3.71 -18.77
CA SER A 67 15.12 4.96 -18.88
C SER A 67 13.60 4.70 -18.90
N TYR A 68 12.79 5.71 -18.56
CA TYR A 68 11.35 5.58 -18.68
C TYR A 68 10.91 5.34 -20.13
N GLN A 69 11.62 5.93 -21.09
CA GLN A 69 11.33 5.71 -22.52
C GLN A 69 11.53 4.24 -22.92
N ASP A 70 12.65 3.61 -22.49
CA ASP A 70 12.91 2.19 -22.77
C ASP A 70 11.82 1.30 -22.15
N LEU A 71 11.43 1.59 -20.90
CA LEU A 71 10.36 0.86 -20.22
C LEU A 71 9.01 1.02 -20.92
N SER A 72 8.66 2.24 -21.35
CA SER A 72 7.42 2.50 -22.07
C SER A 72 7.33 1.72 -23.39
N ILE A 73 8.43 1.63 -24.12
CA ILE A 73 8.49 0.82 -25.36
C ILE A 73 8.25 -0.66 -25.03
N LEU A 74 8.95 -1.19 -24.01
CA LEU A 74 8.84 -2.59 -23.63
C LEU A 74 7.44 -2.95 -23.12
N THR A 75 6.82 -2.11 -22.29
CA THR A 75 5.49 -2.37 -21.72
C THR A 75 4.39 -2.21 -22.76
N THR A 76 4.50 -1.21 -23.66
CA THR A 76 3.56 -1.03 -24.76
C THR A 76 3.58 -2.23 -25.71
N ALA A 77 4.76 -2.80 -25.98
CA ALA A 77 4.89 -4.02 -26.78
C ALA A 77 4.21 -5.25 -26.13
N ASN A 78 4.02 -5.22 -24.79
CA ASN A 78 3.29 -6.23 -24.01
C ASN A 78 1.83 -5.84 -23.72
N GLY A 79 1.29 -4.84 -24.39
CA GLY A 79 -0.14 -4.49 -24.35
C GLY A 79 -0.56 -3.58 -23.20
N PHE A 80 0.36 -3.00 -22.40
CA PHE A 80 0.01 -2.05 -21.34
C PHE A 80 0.98 -0.88 -21.27
N LEU A 81 0.60 0.16 -20.55
CA LEU A 81 1.46 1.31 -20.25
C LEU A 81 1.72 1.36 -18.74
N MET A 82 3.00 1.35 -18.38
CA MET A 82 3.44 1.56 -17.01
C MET A 82 3.37 3.06 -16.69
N PRO A 83 2.50 3.52 -15.77
CA PRO A 83 2.35 4.95 -15.52
C PRO A 83 3.51 5.49 -14.69
N THR A 84 3.82 6.77 -14.85
CA THR A 84 4.59 7.52 -13.87
C THR A 84 3.76 7.75 -12.61
N LEU A 85 4.42 8.01 -11.48
CA LEU A 85 3.71 8.38 -10.25
C LEU A 85 2.89 9.68 -10.44
N GLU A 86 3.37 10.63 -11.24
CA GLU A 86 2.62 11.88 -11.50
C GLU A 86 1.32 11.59 -12.25
N GLU A 87 1.34 10.73 -13.26
CA GLU A 87 0.13 10.31 -13.98
C GLU A 87 -0.85 9.59 -13.07
N ALA A 88 -0.36 8.68 -12.23
CA ALA A 88 -1.17 7.99 -11.21
C ALA A 88 -1.82 8.97 -10.22
N ILE A 89 -1.07 9.92 -9.71
CA ILE A 89 -1.56 10.96 -8.79
C ILE A 89 -2.64 11.83 -9.45
N LEU A 90 -2.38 12.30 -10.67
CA LEU A 90 -3.32 13.14 -11.42
C LEU A 90 -4.62 12.37 -11.73
N TRP A 91 -4.50 11.09 -12.02
CA TRP A 91 -5.67 10.25 -12.26
C TRP A 91 -6.49 10.02 -10.97
N CYS A 92 -5.83 9.76 -9.82
CA CYS A 92 -6.49 9.53 -8.54
C CYS A 92 -7.11 10.80 -7.93
N LYS A 93 -6.60 11.97 -8.31
CA LYS A 93 -7.02 13.26 -7.75
C LYS A 93 -8.54 13.43 -7.83
N ASP A 94 -9.15 13.82 -6.70
CA ASP A 94 -10.59 14.03 -6.51
C ASP A 94 -11.46 12.77 -6.75
N LYS A 95 -10.87 11.60 -6.98
CA LYS A 95 -11.57 10.33 -7.20
C LYS A 95 -11.41 9.36 -6.03
N ILE A 96 -10.16 9.11 -5.62
CA ILE A 96 -9.85 8.08 -4.62
C ILE A 96 -8.53 8.39 -3.91
N VAL A 97 -8.40 7.96 -2.66
CA VAL A 97 -7.14 8.05 -1.91
C VAL A 97 -6.10 7.12 -2.52
N ILE A 98 -4.86 7.64 -2.71
CA ILE A 98 -3.73 6.84 -3.18
C ILE A 98 -2.79 6.49 -2.02
N ASP A 99 -2.42 5.21 -1.89
CA ASP A 99 -1.53 4.66 -0.87
C ASP A 99 -0.25 4.16 -1.54
N ILE A 100 0.84 4.91 -1.41
CA ILE A 100 2.06 4.77 -2.19
C ILE A 100 3.10 3.99 -1.40
N GLU A 101 3.50 2.80 -1.89
CA GLU A 101 4.60 2.03 -1.31
C GLU A 101 5.96 2.46 -1.91
N LEU A 102 6.86 2.93 -1.04
CA LEU A 102 8.26 3.14 -1.41
C LEU A 102 9.02 1.82 -1.34
N LYS A 103 9.44 1.28 -2.48
CA LYS A 103 10.19 0.01 -2.57
C LYS A 103 11.65 0.16 -2.18
N GLU A 104 12.25 1.31 -2.43
CA GLU A 104 13.64 1.64 -2.09
C GLU A 104 13.74 2.93 -1.27
N GLU A 105 14.94 3.20 -0.77
CA GLU A 105 15.32 4.45 -0.10
C GLU A 105 15.95 5.43 -1.10
N GLY A 106 15.97 6.71 -0.76
CA GLY A 106 16.74 7.73 -1.46
C GLY A 106 15.94 8.70 -2.33
N TYR A 107 14.65 8.42 -2.60
CA TYR A 107 13.79 9.31 -3.39
C TYR A 107 12.56 9.83 -2.64
N GLU A 108 12.57 9.77 -1.30
CA GLU A 108 11.44 10.18 -0.46
C GLU A 108 11.07 11.65 -0.67
N GLU A 109 12.07 12.53 -0.82
CA GLU A 109 11.85 13.97 -1.03
C GLU A 109 11.19 14.25 -2.37
N GLU A 110 11.61 13.53 -3.41
CA GLU A 110 11.04 13.64 -4.76
C GLU A 110 9.59 13.19 -4.78
N VAL A 111 9.28 12.04 -4.15
CA VAL A 111 7.89 11.56 -4.01
C VAL A 111 7.05 12.55 -3.23
N ILE A 112 7.54 13.06 -2.09
CA ILE A 112 6.80 14.05 -1.28
C ILE A 112 6.54 15.33 -2.06
N ALA A 113 7.54 15.85 -2.78
CA ALA A 113 7.38 17.03 -3.61
C ALA A 113 6.30 16.83 -4.68
N LEU A 114 6.34 15.66 -5.33
CA LEU A 114 5.40 15.31 -6.39
C LEU A 114 3.96 15.17 -5.86
N VAL A 115 3.75 14.43 -4.78
CA VAL A 115 2.38 14.28 -4.21
C VAL A 115 1.85 15.60 -3.67
N LYS A 116 2.66 16.41 -3.01
CA LYS A 116 2.23 17.71 -2.44
C LYS A 116 1.96 18.77 -3.49
N LYS A 117 2.49 18.64 -4.69
CA LYS A 117 2.17 19.50 -5.84
C LYS A 117 0.71 19.36 -6.26
N HIS A 118 0.12 18.18 -6.09
CA HIS A 118 -1.18 17.84 -6.65
C HIS A 118 -2.26 17.47 -5.61
N LEU A 119 -1.86 16.95 -4.44
CA LEU A 119 -2.73 16.38 -3.42
C LEU A 119 -2.53 17.06 -2.05
N SER A 120 -3.57 17.03 -1.23
CA SER A 120 -3.47 17.37 0.19
C SER A 120 -3.15 16.14 1.03
N CYS A 121 -2.62 16.32 2.26
CA CYS A 121 -2.21 15.22 3.14
C CYS A 121 -3.36 14.27 3.56
N LYS A 122 -4.61 14.56 3.22
CA LYS A 122 -5.77 13.67 3.46
C LYS A 122 -6.03 12.71 2.29
N ASP A 123 -5.48 13.00 1.11
CA ASP A 123 -5.80 12.33 -0.14
C ASP A 123 -4.73 11.27 -0.51
N PHE A 124 -3.68 11.14 0.31
CA PHE A 124 -2.66 10.10 0.12
C PHE A 124 -2.10 9.54 1.43
N LEU A 125 -1.51 8.34 1.33
CA LEU A 125 -0.71 7.68 2.35
C LEU A 125 0.66 7.34 1.74
N ILE A 126 1.70 7.20 2.57
CA ILE A 126 2.98 6.65 2.14
C ILE A 126 3.34 5.48 3.03
N ARG A 127 3.65 4.34 2.43
CA ARG A 127 4.05 3.12 3.14
C ARG A 127 5.44 2.65 2.75
N SER A 128 6.09 1.93 3.62
CA SER A 128 7.37 1.26 3.34
C SER A 128 7.69 0.19 4.37
N PHE A 129 8.49 -0.80 3.96
CA PHE A 129 9.19 -1.72 4.87
C PHE A 129 10.40 -1.05 5.55
N ASN A 130 10.91 0.05 4.97
CA ASN A 130 12.12 0.74 5.42
C ASN A 130 11.78 1.77 6.51
N ASP A 131 12.23 1.49 7.75
CA ASP A 131 12.06 2.42 8.88
C ASP A 131 12.70 3.78 8.62
N SER A 132 13.82 3.81 7.90
CA SER A 132 14.56 5.02 7.51
C SER A 132 13.73 5.94 6.63
N SER A 133 13.07 5.41 5.59
CA SER A 133 12.19 6.18 4.71
C SER A 133 11.03 6.79 5.48
N LEU A 134 10.31 6.02 6.30
CA LEU A 134 9.20 6.54 7.12
C LEU A 134 9.67 7.63 8.10
N LYS A 135 10.85 7.45 8.70
CA LYS A 135 11.45 8.44 9.59
C LYS A 135 11.84 9.71 8.85
N LYS A 136 12.39 9.59 7.64
CA LYS A 136 12.74 10.73 6.79
C LYS A 136 11.47 11.50 6.38
N ILE A 137 10.42 10.82 5.95
CA ILE A 137 9.13 11.44 5.62
C ILE A 137 8.57 12.23 6.79
N LYS A 138 8.56 11.66 8.01
CA LYS A 138 8.07 12.35 9.22
C LYS A 138 8.93 13.55 9.65
N ARG A 139 10.21 13.60 9.26
CA ARG A 139 11.07 14.78 9.46
C ARG A 139 10.74 15.89 8.46
N ILE A 140 10.46 15.53 7.20
CA ILE A 140 10.10 16.50 6.15
C ILE A 140 8.73 17.12 6.45
N ASP A 141 7.73 16.29 6.71
CA ASP A 141 6.39 16.76 7.05
C ASP A 141 5.66 15.77 7.97
N LYS A 142 5.45 16.15 9.23
CA LYS A 142 4.75 15.35 10.24
C LYS A 142 3.27 15.08 9.92
N ASN A 143 2.67 15.88 9.04
CA ASN A 143 1.25 15.75 8.68
C ASN A 143 1.01 14.63 7.64
N ILE A 144 2.03 14.24 6.89
CA ILE A 144 1.93 13.11 5.96
C ILE A 144 1.63 11.83 6.76
N LYS A 145 0.59 11.12 6.37
CA LYS A 145 0.22 9.85 6.98
C LYS A 145 1.13 8.75 6.47
N THR A 146 1.79 8.06 7.40
CA THR A 146 2.74 6.99 7.09
C THR A 146 2.28 5.65 7.65
N VAL A 147 2.56 4.58 6.90
CA VAL A 147 2.19 3.21 7.23
C VAL A 147 3.44 2.34 7.28
N LEU A 148 3.68 1.70 8.43
CA LEU A 148 4.79 0.77 8.61
C LEU A 148 4.40 -0.62 8.10
N LEU A 149 5.04 -1.10 7.03
CA LEU A 149 4.88 -2.45 6.52
C LEU A 149 5.68 -3.47 7.34
N LEU A 150 5.07 -4.62 7.59
CA LEU A 150 5.65 -5.73 8.37
C LEU A 150 5.31 -7.07 7.72
N GLY A 151 6.27 -8.00 7.74
CA GLY A 151 6.07 -9.34 7.20
C GLY A 151 6.84 -9.59 5.91
N VAL A 152 8.07 -9.09 5.82
CA VAL A 152 8.97 -9.41 4.69
C VAL A 152 9.08 -10.92 4.50
N GLU A 153 9.06 -11.36 3.26
CA GLU A 153 9.07 -12.79 2.93
C GLU A 153 10.39 -13.46 3.37
N TYR A 154 11.51 -12.82 3.06
CA TYR A 154 12.86 -13.29 3.39
C TYR A 154 13.57 -12.30 4.33
N PRO A 155 13.42 -12.45 5.66
CA PRO A 155 14.00 -11.52 6.62
C PRO A 155 15.52 -11.68 6.72
N LYS A 156 16.26 -10.59 6.53
CA LYS A 156 17.74 -10.57 6.60
C LYS A 156 18.29 -11.11 7.93
N TRP A 157 17.61 -10.89 9.05
CA TRP A 157 18.01 -11.29 10.41
C TRP A 157 17.11 -12.38 11.00
N GLY A 158 16.44 -13.17 10.16
CA GLY A 158 15.64 -14.33 10.55
C GLY A 158 14.72 -14.09 11.76
N LEU A 159 15.02 -14.75 12.89
CA LEU A 159 14.21 -14.70 14.09
C LEU A 159 14.07 -13.28 14.70
N PHE A 160 15.13 -12.47 14.70
CA PHE A 160 15.08 -11.11 15.25
C PHE A 160 14.14 -10.21 14.46
N THR A 161 14.14 -10.31 13.12
CA THR A 161 13.20 -9.58 12.28
C THR A 161 11.77 -10.02 12.60
N ARG A 162 11.50 -11.33 12.70
CA ARG A 162 10.16 -11.85 13.04
C ARG A 162 9.69 -11.40 14.41
N LEU A 163 10.55 -11.37 15.40
CA LEU A 163 10.21 -10.85 16.73
C LEU A 163 9.88 -9.34 16.68
N SER A 164 10.66 -8.57 15.93
CA SER A 164 10.39 -7.14 15.73
C SER A 164 9.11 -6.86 14.95
N GLU A 165 8.66 -7.78 14.10
CA GLU A 165 7.41 -7.71 13.37
C GLU A 165 6.20 -8.13 14.24
N LEU A 166 6.37 -9.15 15.09
CA LEU A 166 5.35 -9.60 16.03
C LEU A 166 5.14 -8.60 17.19
N PHE A 167 6.20 -7.90 17.58
CA PHE A 167 6.19 -6.89 18.66
C PHE A 167 6.75 -5.54 18.16
N PRO A 168 6.03 -4.84 17.26
CA PRO A 168 6.59 -3.72 16.49
C PRO A 168 6.69 -2.40 17.25
N LEU A 169 6.52 -2.38 18.59
CA LEU A 169 6.49 -1.15 19.37
C LEU A 169 7.73 -0.28 19.16
N LEU A 170 8.92 -0.88 19.20
CA LEU A 170 10.17 -0.13 18.99
C LEU A 170 10.23 0.49 17.59
N ARG A 171 9.80 -0.25 16.55
CA ARG A 171 9.73 0.25 15.19
C ARG A 171 8.70 1.36 15.04
N VAL A 172 7.52 1.21 15.66
CA VAL A 172 6.46 2.23 15.71
C VAL A 172 6.96 3.52 16.37
N LEU A 173 7.65 3.42 17.51
CA LEU A 173 8.22 4.58 18.22
C LEU A 173 9.33 5.25 17.39
N LYS A 174 10.20 4.46 16.77
CA LYS A 174 11.32 4.93 15.94
C LYS A 174 10.84 5.65 14.68
N THR A 175 9.86 5.09 13.98
CA THR A 175 9.33 5.62 12.73
C THR A 175 8.30 6.72 12.93
N LYS A 176 7.65 6.77 14.09
CA LYS A 176 6.49 7.63 14.38
C LYS A 176 5.35 7.44 13.37
N CYS A 177 5.23 6.24 12.80
CA CYS A 177 4.20 5.94 11.81
C CYS A 177 2.80 6.12 12.37
N ASP A 178 1.84 6.46 11.53
CA ASP A 178 0.43 6.65 11.92
C ASP A 178 -0.30 5.31 12.00
N MET A 179 0.01 4.38 11.10
CA MET A 179 -0.63 3.08 10.96
C MET A 179 0.40 1.96 10.81
N VAL A 180 -0.03 0.72 11.04
CA VAL A 180 0.81 -0.48 10.87
C VAL A 180 0.12 -1.42 9.89
N SER A 181 0.88 -1.94 8.94
CA SER A 181 0.38 -2.84 7.91
C SER A 181 1.11 -4.19 7.95
N PRO A 182 0.65 -5.14 8.79
CA PRO A 182 1.24 -6.46 8.89
C PRO A 182 0.73 -7.38 7.78
N HIS A 183 1.58 -8.31 7.32
CA HIS A 183 1.13 -9.48 6.59
C HIS A 183 0.15 -10.29 7.45
N TYR A 184 -0.91 -10.87 6.89
CA TYR A 184 -1.98 -11.56 7.64
C TYR A 184 -1.48 -12.67 8.56
N ARG A 185 -0.37 -13.32 8.23
CA ARG A 185 0.26 -14.39 9.06
C ARG A 185 0.77 -13.88 10.40
N LEU A 186 1.06 -12.58 10.55
CA LEU A 186 1.49 -11.96 11.80
C LEU A 186 0.31 -11.64 12.74
N VAL A 187 -0.93 -11.66 12.23
CA VAL A 187 -2.13 -11.28 13.00
C VAL A 187 -2.57 -12.41 13.93
N ARG A 188 -1.74 -12.69 14.94
CA ARG A 188 -1.91 -13.77 15.96
C ARG A 188 -1.76 -13.19 17.37
N PHE A 189 -2.05 -13.98 18.39
CA PHE A 189 -1.76 -13.68 19.79
C PHE A 189 -2.15 -12.25 20.25
N GLY A 190 -3.35 -11.79 19.90
CA GLY A 190 -3.83 -10.47 20.31
C GLY A 190 -3.15 -9.29 19.61
N TYR A 191 -2.50 -9.51 18.46
CA TYR A 191 -1.76 -8.51 17.68
C TYR A 191 -2.54 -7.21 17.47
N VAL A 192 -3.76 -7.31 16.94
CA VAL A 192 -4.63 -6.14 16.67
C VAL A 192 -5.00 -5.42 17.98
N LYS A 193 -5.31 -6.18 19.05
CA LYS A 193 -5.66 -5.58 20.36
C LYS A 193 -4.49 -4.77 20.92
N ARG A 194 -3.25 -5.30 20.84
CA ARG A 194 -2.05 -4.57 21.29
C ARG A 194 -1.84 -3.27 20.54
N LEU A 195 -1.94 -3.30 19.20
CA LEU A 195 -1.77 -2.09 18.40
C LEU A 195 -2.89 -1.06 18.62
N LYS A 196 -4.12 -1.52 18.87
CA LYS A 196 -5.23 -0.62 19.27
C LYS A 196 -4.94 0.10 20.59
N LEU A 197 -4.33 -0.56 21.57
CA LEU A 197 -3.90 0.09 22.83
C LEU A 197 -2.89 1.23 22.56
N TRP A 198 -2.07 1.10 21.52
CA TRP A 198 -1.14 2.15 21.11
C TRP A 198 -1.76 3.14 20.12
N ARG A 199 -3.09 3.09 19.92
CA ARG A 199 -3.83 3.93 18.96
C ARG A 199 -3.26 3.84 17.54
N LYS A 200 -2.79 2.65 17.15
CA LYS A 200 -2.29 2.37 15.80
C LYS A 200 -3.30 1.53 15.02
N PRO A 201 -3.99 2.11 14.03
CA PRO A 201 -4.84 1.35 13.11
C PRO A 201 -4.02 0.29 12.38
N VAL A 202 -4.65 -0.86 12.14
CA VAL A 202 -4.02 -2.02 11.48
C VAL A 202 -4.66 -2.25 10.12
N LEU A 203 -3.85 -2.18 9.06
CA LEU A 203 -4.21 -2.46 7.67
C LEU A 203 -3.53 -3.77 7.25
N VAL A 204 -4.26 -4.84 7.06
CA VAL A 204 -3.68 -6.18 6.85
C VAL A 204 -3.53 -6.50 5.37
N TRP A 205 -2.37 -7.03 4.95
CA TRP A 205 -2.04 -7.39 3.58
C TRP A 205 -1.51 -8.84 3.45
N THR A 206 -1.51 -9.47 2.30
CA THR A 206 -2.50 -9.30 1.25
C THR A 206 -3.58 -10.33 1.51
N VAL A 207 -4.82 -9.93 1.61
CA VAL A 207 -5.95 -10.75 2.05
C VAL A 207 -6.86 -11.02 0.84
N ASN A 208 -6.70 -12.19 0.19
CA ASN A 208 -7.40 -12.53 -1.04
C ASN A 208 -8.49 -13.60 -0.89
N ASP A 209 -8.42 -14.40 0.18
CA ASP A 209 -9.43 -15.43 0.47
C ASP A 209 -10.62 -14.84 1.24
N SER A 210 -11.85 -15.16 0.84
CA SER A 210 -13.07 -14.60 1.41
C SER A 210 -13.26 -14.91 2.90
N LYS A 211 -12.91 -16.13 3.34
CA LYS A 211 -12.98 -16.51 4.76
C LYS A 211 -11.94 -15.77 5.58
N LEU A 212 -10.76 -15.53 4.98
CA LEU A 212 -9.72 -14.73 5.62
C LEU A 212 -10.13 -13.25 5.68
N MET A 213 -10.82 -12.70 4.66
CA MET A 213 -11.42 -11.36 4.69
C MET A 213 -12.41 -11.23 5.84
N GLU A 214 -13.34 -12.17 5.96
CA GLU A 214 -14.31 -12.21 7.06
C GLU A 214 -13.59 -12.25 8.42
N LYS A 215 -12.65 -13.15 8.59
CA LYS A 215 -11.85 -13.26 9.81
C LYS A 215 -11.13 -11.97 10.17
N MET A 216 -10.53 -11.26 9.20
CA MET A 216 -9.81 -10.01 9.47
C MET A 216 -10.77 -8.85 9.75
N LEU A 217 -11.80 -8.69 8.94
CA LEU A 217 -12.73 -7.57 9.02
C LEU A 217 -13.71 -7.73 10.20
N ILE A 218 -14.31 -8.91 10.34
CA ILE A 218 -15.41 -9.14 11.29
C ILE A 218 -14.88 -9.61 12.65
N ASP A 219 -14.08 -10.70 12.68
CA ASP A 219 -13.60 -11.26 13.96
C ASP A 219 -12.50 -10.42 14.60
N LYS A 220 -11.48 -10.04 13.81
CA LYS A 220 -10.34 -9.25 14.31
C LYS A 220 -10.63 -7.76 14.34
N LYS A 221 -11.63 -7.30 13.58
CA LYS A 221 -12.03 -5.89 13.48
C LYS A 221 -10.83 -4.99 13.19
N VAL A 222 -10.03 -5.38 12.18
CA VAL A 222 -8.91 -4.55 11.70
C VAL A 222 -9.45 -3.25 11.09
N ALA A 223 -8.59 -2.23 10.98
CA ALA A 223 -8.98 -0.94 10.41
C ALA A 223 -9.18 -1.00 8.88
N GLY A 224 -8.58 -2.00 8.22
CA GLY A 224 -8.77 -2.25 6.79
C GLY A 224 -7.97 -3.45 6.33
N ILE A 225 -8.21 -3.85 5.08
CA ILE A 225 -7.43 -4.88 4.39
C ILE A 225 -6.95 -4.38 3.03
N ILE A 226 -5.81 -4.89 2.60
CA ILE A 226 -5.28 -4.72 1.25
C ILE A 226 -5.50 -6.03 0.51
N THR A 227 -6.17 -5.96 -0.67
CA THR A 227 -6.61 -7.14 -1.41
C THR A 227 -6.58 -6.94 -2.92
N ASN A 228 -6.31 -8.01 -3.66
CA ASN A 228 -6.43 -8.04 -5.13
C ASN A 228 -7.91 -8.06 -5.58
N PHE A 229 -8.83 -8.46 -4.68
CA PHE A 229 -10.26 -8.63 -4.95
C PHE A 229 -11.12 -7.72 -4.08
N PRO A 230 -11.10 -6.39 -4.31
CA PRO A 230 -11.85 -5.43 -3.49
C PRO A 230 -13.35 -5.63 -3.56
N ASP A 231 -13.90 -6.11 -4.68
CA ASP A 231 -15.31 -6.46 -4.87
C ASP A 231 -15.79 -7.54 -3.88
N VAL A 232 -14.96 -8.59 -3.69
CA VAL A 232 -15.23 -9.67 -2.73
C VAL A 232 -15.22 -9.14 -1.30
N ALA A 233 -14.24 -8.31 -0.96
CA ALA A 233 -14.13 -7.73 0.38
C ALA A 233 -15.34 -6.82 0.72
N ILE A 234 -15.78 -6.02 -0.25
CA ILE A 234 -16.98 -5.16 -0.10
C ILE A 234 -18.24 -6.00 0.10
N ARG A 235 -18.37 -7.12 -0.63
CA ARG A 235 -19.47 -8.06 -0.46
C ARG A 235 -19.50 -8.65 0.95
N VAL A 236 -18.37 -9.14 1.44
CA VAL A 236 -18.21 -9.66 2.82
C VAL A 236 -18.67 -8.63 3.85
N LEU A 237 -18.30 -7.35 3.72
CA LEU A 237 -18.74 -6.31 4.64
C LEU A 237 -20.26 -6.05 4.55
N LYS A 238 -20.84 -6.08 3.35
CA LYS A 238 -22.29 -5.83 3.16
C LYS A 238 -23.15 -6.97 3.73
N GLU A 239 -22.76 -8.22 3.51
CA GLU A 239 -23.47 -9.40 4.01
C GLU A 239 -23.47 -9.46 5.53
N ASN A 240 -22.33 -9.19 6.17
CA ASN A 240 -22.25 -9.16 7.64
C ASN A 240 -23.04 -8.01 8.28
N LYS A 241 -23.21 -6.87 7.60
CA LYS A 241 -24.10 -5.79 8.10
C LYS A 241 -25.56 -6.19 8.07
N LYS A 242 -26.02 -6.97 7.08
CA LYS A 242 -27.39 -7.44 6.97
C LYS A 242 -27.73 -8.51 8.01
N SER A 243 -26.75 -9.30 8.45
CA SER A 243 -26.97 -10.34 9.46
C SER A 243 -27.07 -9.80 10.90
N ILE A 244 -26.77 -8.51 11.12
CA ILE A 244 -26.79 -7.85 12.44
C ILE A 244 -27.98 -6.88 12.57
N ALA A 245 -28.62 -6.51 11.43
CA ALA A 245 -29.81 -5.68 11.40
C ALA A 245 -31.10 -6.52 11.44
#